data_3f9e39c5d1385777b1e863d23c3918bf
#
_entry.id   3f9e39c5d1385777b1e863d23c3918bf
#
_cell.length_a   1.000
_cell.length_b   1.000
_cell.length_c   1.000
_cell.angle_alpha   90.00
_cell.angle_beta   90.00
_cell.angle_gamma   90.00
#
_symmetry.space_group_name_H-M   'P 1'
#
loop_
_entity.id
_entity.type
_entity.pdbx_description
1 polymer ?
#
loop_
_entity_poly.entity_id
_entity_poly.type
_entity_poly.pdbx_seq_one_letter_code
_entity_poly.pdbx_strand_id
1 'polypeptide(L)'
;VEHRLDLEPWLRTTCGVYGLDVRGIFQTRGSLEWPMTFQNEYELDAALMVGGHLLPLPKEPASLANVLEVGIVDYLLDEVAELDGLEARRGTERGYPDLELTGEALGGEFHAVDIKVARRKKIKGGVSKNTQSRITLYTGNTYFRYPQLHWPGTPRPFNDYASHLDVIGIYTLDENSAARVTDLELIVQQPWKIASKQRSSTTREYIGAVVDIEDLRAGRGEFETPEAFYSYWRKFPFKIGRVVQQQLDKLLREQ
;
A
#
# COMPACT_ATOMS: atom_id res chain seq x y z
N VAL A 1 4.39 8.88 32.51
CA VAL A 1 4.55 7.75 31.56
C VAL A 1 3.85 8.22 30.29
N GLU A 2 4.62 8.75 29.33
CA GLU A 2 4.11 9.07 28.03
C GLU A 2 3.55 7.78 27.42
N HIS A 3 2.28 7.78 27.07
CA HIS A 3 1.62 6.64 26.44
C HIS A 3 2.17 6.51 25.02
N ARG A 4 3.04 5.52 24.81
CA ARG A 4 3.49 5.13 23.48
C ARG A 4 2.26 4.72 22.65
N LEU A 5 2.14 5.25 21.44
CA LEU A 5 1.08 4.90 20.51
C LEU A 5 1.23 3.43 20.09
N ASP A 6 0.15 2.66 20.21
CA ASP A 6 0.08 1.34 19.59
C ASP A 6 -0.33 1.51 18.12
N LEU A 7 0.65 1.39 17.23
CA LEU A 7 0.51 1.74 15.82
C LEU A 7 -0.53 0.88 15.09
N GLU A 8 -0.55 -0.44 15.30
CA GLU A 8 -1.47 -1.32 14.57
C GLU A 8 -2.95 -1.05 14.93
N PRO A 9 -3.36 -0.94 16.21
CA PRO A 9 -4.70 -0.53 16.59
C PRO A 9 -5.08 0.87 16.11
N TRP A 10 -4.15 1.82 16.16
CA TRP A 10 -4.39 3.16 15.64
C TRP A 10 -4.68 3.13 14.14
N LEU A 11 -3.82 2.49 13.33
CA LEU A 11 -4.03 2.32 11.89
C LEU A 11 -5.37 1.63 11.59
N ARG A 12 -5.74 0.59 12.36
CA ARG A 12 -7.03 -0.09 12.18
C ARG A 12 -8.21 0.84 12.42
N THR A 13 -8.14 1.67 13.43
CA THR A 13 -9.19 2.64 13.74
C THR A 13 -9.29 3.71 12.65
N THR A 14 -8.16 4.30 12.28
CA THR A 14 -8.05 5.32 11.23
C THR A 14 -8.52 4.78 9.87
N CYS A 15 -8.07 3.61 9.46
CA CYS A 15 -8.50 2.98 8.22
C CYS A 15 -9.98 2.56 8.25
N GLY A 16 -10.52 2.21 9.43
CA GLY A 16 -11.91 1.78 9.60
C GLY A 16 -12.94 2.87 9.34
N VAL A 17 -12.55 4.14 9.42
CA VAL A 17 -13.42 5.29 9.13
C VAL A 17 -13.13 5.92 7.76
N TYR A 18 -12.17 5.38 7.01
CA TYR A 18 -11.86 5.86 5.67
C TYR A 18 -13.06 5.74 4.74
N GLY A 19 -13.47 6.84 4.16
CA GLY A 19 -14.48 6.90 3.11
C GLY A 19 -13.83 7.36 1.81
N LEU A 20 -14.11 6.66 0.71
CA LEU A 20 -13.72 7.14 -0.60
C LEU A 20 -14.50 8.42 -0.92
N ASP A 21 -13.90 9.56 -0.63
CA ASP A 21 -14.40 10.83 -1.16
C ASP A 21 -13.81 11.04 -2.55
N VAL A 22 -14.66 10.79 -3.58
CA VAL A 22 -14.28 11.04 -4.96
C VAL A 22 -13.89 12.51 -5.17
N ARG A 23 -14.44 13.42 -4.38
CA ARG A 23 -14.06 14.84 -4.39
C ARG A 23 -12.67 15.04 -3.82
N GLY A 24 -12.35 14.38 -2.67
CA GLY A 24 -11.05 14.45 -2.01
C GLY A 24 -9.92 13.92 -2.87
N ILE A 25 -10.13 12.85 -3.63
CA ILE A 25 -9.12 12.32 -4.57
C ILE A 25 -8.76 13.36 -5.64
N PHE A 26 -9.68 14.27 -5.98
CA PHE A 26 -9.51 15.28 -7.03
C PHE A 26 -9.32 16.70 -6.48
N GLN A 27 -9.40 16.91 -5.19
CA GLN A 27 -9.07 18.15 -4.54
C GLN A 27 -7.62 18.10 -4.04
N THR A 28 -6.70 18.62 -4.81
CA THR A 28 -5.51 19.17 -4.19
C THR A 28 -5.91 20.43 -3.42
N ARG A 29 -5.33 20.65 -2.26
CA ARG A 29 -5.48 21.77 -1.31
C ARG A 29 -5.89 23.09 -1.96
N GLY A 30 -7.14 23.24 -2.34
CA GLY A 30 -7.69 24.45 -2.94
C GLY A 30 -9.18 24.25 -3.16
N SER A 31 -9.93 25.21 -2.82
CA SER A 31 -11.39 25.28 -2.84
C SER A 31 -11.98 25.14 -4.25
N LEU A 32 -12.04 23.93 -4.79
CA LEU A 32 -12.91 23.67 -5.93
C LEU A 32 -14.28 23.23 -5.39
N GLU A 33 -15.28 24.07 -5.60
CA GLU A 33 -16.67 23.74 -5.25
C GLU A 33 -17.29 22.82 -6.31
N TRP A 34 -18.07 21.83 -5.86
CA TRP A 34 -18.84 20.98 -6.76
C TRP A 34 -20.31 21.44 -6.82
N PRO A 35 -20.95 21.34 -8.01
CA PRO A 35 -20.38 20.97 -9.31
C PRO A 35 -19.50 22.06 -9.89
N MET A 36 -18.37 21.67 -10.50
CA MET A 36 -17.54 22.60 -11.25
C MET A 36 -18.22 22.94 -12.57
N THR A 37 -18.38 24.22 -12.84
CA THR A 37 -18.84 24.72 -14.14
C THR A 37 -17.77 25.62 -14.74
N PHE A 38 -17.45 25.39 -16.00
CA PHE A 38 -16.49 26.18 -16.76
C PHE A 38 -17.21 26.83 -17.93
N GLN A 39 -16.96 28.11 -18.17
CA GLN A 39 -17.56 28.85 -19.26
C GLN A 39 -16.75 28.69 -20.57
N ASN A 40 -15.49 28.33 -20.44
CA ASN A 40 -14.57 28.14 -21.58
C ASN A 40 -13.39 27.24 -21.18
N GLU A 41 -12.58 26.84 -22.16
CA GLU A 41 -11.43 25.98 -22.00
C GLU A 41 -10.31 26.58 -21.12
N TYR A 42 -10.16 27.91 -21.08
CA TYR A 42 -9.14 28.58 -20.26
C TYR A 42 -9.44 28.47 -18.78
N GLU A 43 -10.71 28.53 -18.39
CA GLU A 43 -11.11 28.31 -16.99
C GLU A 43 -10.87 26.87 -16.57
N LEU A 44 -11.15 25.92 -17.48
CA LEU A 44 -10.87 24.51 -17.27
C LEU A 44 -9.37 24.27 -17.10
N ASP A 45 -8.53 24.79 -18.00
CA ASP A 45 -7.08 24.65 -17.95
C ASP A 45 -6.51 25.28 -16.66
N ALA A 46 -6.99 26.46 -16.28
CA ALA A 46 -6.58 27.14 -15.05
C ALA A 46 -6.90 26.26 -13.80
N ALA A 47 -8.09 25.66 -13.76
CA ALA A 47 -8.48 24.76 -12.67
C ALA A 47 -7.64 23.48 -12.62
N LEU A 48 -7.29 22.91 -13.79
CA LEU A 48 -6.38 21.75 -13.89
C LEU A 48 -4.96 22.09 -13.43
N MET A 49 -4.46 23.27 -13.77
CA MET A 49 -3.11 23.73 -13.36
C MET A 49 -3.00 23.98 -11.85
N VAL A 50 -4.10 24.31 -11.18
CA VAL A 50 -4.14 24.44 -9.71
C VAL A 50 -4.18 23.08 -9.03
N GLY A 51 -4.26 21.99 -9.78
CA GLY A 51 -4.14 20.62 -9.27
C GLY A 51 -5.47 19.89 -9.14
N GLY A 52 -6.44 20.19 -9.97
CA GLY A 52 -7.68 19.41 -10.11
C GLY A 52 -7.55 18.28 -11.13
N HIS A 53 -8.18 17.16 -10.84
CA HIS A 53 -8.39 16.10 -11.82
C HIS A 53 -9.86 16.08 -12.24
N LEU A 54 -10.13 15.77 -13.50
CA LEU A 54 -11.50 15.63 -13.98
C LEU A 54 -12.00 14.19 -13.86
N LEU A 55 -13.26 14.07 -13.49
CA LEU A 55 -14.01 12.82 -13.60
C LEU A 55 -14.34 12.50 -15.07
N PRO A 56 -14.46 11.22 -15.43
CA PRO A 56 -14.47 10.03 -14.55
C PRO A 56 -13.08 9.51 -14.22
N LEU A 57 -13.00 8.72 -13.16
CA LEU A 57 -11.80 7.95 -12.82
C LEU A 57 -11.36 7.05 -13.97
N PRO A 58 -10.07 6.68 -14.05
CA PRO A 58 -9.57 5.80 -15.10
C PRO A 58 -10.41 4.54 -15.26
N LYS A 59 -10.69 4.14 -16.50
CA LYS A 59 -11.37 2.87 -16.79
C LYS A 59 -10.42 1.68 -16.66
N GLU A 60 -9.14 1.93 -16.87
CA GLU A 60 -8.12 0.92 -16.81
C GLU A 60 -7.84 0.56 -15.34
N PRO A 61 -8.00 -0.73 -14.93
CA PRO A 61 -7.94 -1.11 -13.51
C PRO A 61 -6.61 -0.85 -12.82
N ALA A 62 -5.48 -0.92 -13.50
CA ALA A 62 -4.18 -0.66 -12.89
C ALA A 62 -3.99 0.83 -12.61
N SER A 63 -4.40 1.71 -13.52
CA SER A 63 -4.39 3.16 -13.30
C SER A 63 -5.33 3.56 -12.17
N LEU A 64 -6.50 2.93 -12.09
CA LEU A 64 -7.43 3.14 -10.98
C LEU A 64 -6.83 2.71 -9.64
N ALA A 65 -6.19 1.54 -9.59
CA ALA A 65 -5.54 1.07 -8.37
C ALA A 65 -4.47 2.05 -7.88
N ASN A 66 -3.63 2.56 -8.79
CA ASN A 66 -2.62 3.57 -8.46
C ASN A 66 -3.24 4.86 -7.89
N VAL A 67 -4.35 5.33 -8.44
CA VAL A 67 -5.05 6.52 -7.92
C VAL A 67 -5.58 6.26 -6.50
N LEU A 68 -6.14 5.07 -6.24
CA LEU A 68 -6.61 4.69 -4.92
C LEU A 68 -5.45 4.56 -3.91
N GLU A 69 -4.32 3.96 -4.30
CA GLU A 69 -3.12 3.86 -3.46
C GLU A 69 -2.61 5.24 -3.05
N VAL A 70 -2.49 6.17 -4.02
CA VAL A 70 -2.08 7.55 -3.75
C VAL A 70 -3.06 8.24 -2.79
N GLY A 71 -4.37 8.10 -3.02
CA GLY A 71 -5.40 8.69 -2.16
C GLY A 71 -5.37 8.16 -0.72
N ILE A 72 -5.10 6.87 -0.53
CA ILE A 72 -4.95 6.27 0.80
C ILE A 72 -3.67 6.78 1.48
N VAL A 73 -2.56 6.89 0.74
CA VAL A 73 -1.31 7.46 1.26
C VAL A 73 -1.52 8.91 1.72
N ASP A 74 -2.18 9.74 0.90
CA ASP A 74 -2.47 11.14 1.23
C ASP A 74 -3.35 11.25 2.48
N TYR A 75 -4.40 10.44 2.57
CA TYR A 75 -5.26 10.36 3.75
C TYR A 75 -4.46 10.02 5.02
N LEU A 76 -3.61 9.00 4.97
CA LEU A 76 -2.80 8.61 6.13
C LEU A 76 -1.78 9.68 6.52
N LEU A 77 -1.21 10.41 5.56
CA LEU A 77 -0.34 11.56 5.83
C LEU A 77 -1.08 12.68 6.55
N ASP A 78 -2.31 12.97 6.14
CA ASP A 78 -3.14 13.99 6.80
C ASP A 78 -3.50 13.56 8.23
N GLU A 79 -3.89 12.30 8.45
CA GLU A 79 -4.18 11.77 9.79
C GLU A 79 -2.95 11.77 10.72
N VAL A 80 -1.76 11.48 10.19
CA VAL A 80 -0.50 11.56 10.94
C VAL A 80 -0.20 13.01 11.34
N ALA A 81 -0.46 13.96 10.45
CA ALA A 81 -0.20 15.38 10.72
C ALA A 81 -1.06 15.97 11.85
N GLU A 82 -2.19 15.33 12.19
CA GLU A 82 -3.06 15.73 13.30
C GLU A 82 -2.59 15.18 14.66
N LEU A 83 -1.56 14.31 14.69
CA LEU A 83 -1.07 13.68 15.91
C LEU A 83 0.29 14.22 16.34
N ASP A 84 0.33 14.81 17.53
CA ASP A 84 1.57 15.28 18.12
C ASP A 84 2.56 14.13 18.34
N GLY A 85 3.80 14.33 17.93
CA GLY A 85 4.88 13.38 18.12
C GLY A 85 4.86 12.19 17.15
N LEU A 86 3.95 12.15 16.18
CA LEU A 86 3.96 11.19 15.09
C LEU A 86 4.45 11.86 13.80
N GLU A 87 5.37 11.22 13.11
CA GLU A 87 5.95 11.71 11.86
C GLU A 87 5.78 10.68 10.76
N ALA A 88 5.51 11.14 9.55
CA ALA A 88 5.43 10.29 8.37
C ALA A 88 6.35 10.77 7.26
N ARG A 89 6.96 9.83 6.56
CA ARG A 89 7.71 10.06 5.34
C ARG A 89 7.13 9.19 4.22
N ARG A 90 6.73 9.82 3.12
CA ARG A 90 6.32 9.11 1.90
C ARG A 90 7.52 8.40 1.28
N GLY A 91 7.33 7.15 0.86
CA GLY A 91 8.27 6.38 0.06
C GLY A 91 8.39 6.90 -1.38
N THR A 92 9.25 6.25 -2.15
CA THR A 92 9.42 6.53 -3.58
C THR A 92 8.52 5.61 -4.41
N GLU A 93 8.15 6.01 -5.64
CA GLU A 93 7.23 5.26 -6.53
C GLU A 93 7.52 3.77 -6.70
N ARG A 94 8.76 3.35 -6.54
CA ARG A 94 9.19 1.94 -6.72
C ARG A 94 9.94 1.42 -5.51
N GLY A 95 9.85 2.14 -4.43
CA GLY A 95 10.52 1.82 -3.17
C GLY A 95 9.66 0.96 -2.26
N TYR A 96 10.20 0.69 -1.11
CA TYR A 96 9.53 0.08 0.03
C TYR A 96 9.99 0.80 1.30
N PRO A 97 9.10 1.15 2.21
CA PRO A 97 7.64 1.10 2.14
C PRO A 97 7.03 2.31 1.41
N ASP A 98 5.69 2.34 1.26
CA ASP A 98 4.95 3.52 0.77
C ASP A 98 4.95 4.65 1.79
N LEU A 99 4.90 4.31 3.09
CA LEU A 99 5.03 5.23 4.23
C LEU A 99 6.01 4.67 5.25
N GLU A 100 6.91 5.52 5.73
CA GLU A 100 7.71 5.29 6.93
C GLU A 100 7.14 6.15 8.05
N LEU A 101 6.78 5.54 9.18
CA LEU A 101 6.27 6.24 10.37
C LEU A 101 7.32 6.19 11.46
N THR A 102 7.47 7.30 12.20
CA THR A 102 8.40 7.45 13.33
C THR A 102 7.91 8.54 14.28
N GLY A 103 8.71 8.92 15.25
CA GLY A 103 8.47 10.03 16.15
C GLY A 103 8.41 9.61 17.62
N GLU A 104 8.30 10.61 18.51
CA GLU A 104 8.26 10.40 19.95
C GLU A 104 7.09 9.49 20.37
N ALA A 105 5.94 9.66 19.71
CA ALA A 105 4.76 8.81 19.94
C ALA A 105 5.01 7.33 19.69
N LEU A 106 6.00 6.99 18.86
CA LEU A 106 6.43 5.61 18.57
C LEU A 106 7.75 5.23 19.29
N GLY A 107 8.21 6.07 20.21
CA GLY A 107 9.47 5.84 20.91
C GLY A 107 10.71 6.01 20.04
N GLY A 108 10.61 6.77 18.95
CA GLY A 108 11.69 7.00 17.98
C GLY A 108 11.99 5.81 17.07
N GLU A 109 11.22 4.73 17.16
CA GLU A 109 11.35 3.59 16.25
C GLU A 109 10.77 3.90 14.87
N PHE A 110 11.24 3.15 13.87
CA PHE A 110 10.77 3.26 12.50
C PHE A 110 9.84 2.10 12.16
N HIS A 111 8.72 2.41 11.53
CA HIS A 111 7.71 1.44 11.15
C HIS A 111 7.40 1.56 9.66
N ALA A 112 7.36 0.43 8.96
CA ALA A 112 7.02 0.37 7.53
C ALA A 112 5.53 0.14 7.36
N VAL A 113 4.87 1.00 6.58
CA VAL A 113 3.47 0.84 6.17
C VAL A 113 3.42 0.82 4.64
N ASP A 114 2.91 -0.25 4.09
CA ASP A 114 2.82 -0.46 2.65
C ASP A 114 1.36 -0.53 2.23
N ILE A 115 0.99 0.20 1.18
CA ILE A 115 -0.40 0.31 0.72
C ILE A 115 -0.59 -0.60 -0.48
N LYS A 116 -1.63 -1.42 -0.42
CA LYS A 116 -1.98 -2.34 -1.49
C LYS A 116 -3.44 -2.19 -1.84
N VAL A 117 -3.76 -2.14 -3.12
CA VAL A 117 -5.14 -2.08 -3.58
C VAL A 117 -5.46 -3.29 -4.45
N ALA A 118 -6.56 -3.95 -4.13
CA ALA A 118 -7.01 -5.13 -4.85
C ALA A 118 -8.52 -5.08 -5.11
N ARG A 119 -8.92 -5.40 -6.32
CA ARG A 119 -10.35 -5.50 -6.65
C ARG A 119 -10.88 -6.88 -6.32
N ARG A 120 -12.16 -6.94 -5.95
CA ARG A 120 -12.90 -8.20 -5.84
C ARG A 120 -13.02 -8.87 -7.20
N LYS A 121 -12.89 -10.18 -7.22
CA LYS A 121 -13.05 -10.96 -8.45
C LYS A 121 -14.49 -10.94 -8.90
N LYS A 122 -14.73 -10.50 -10.14
CA LYS A 122 -16.06 -10.53 -10.77
C LYS A 122 -16.43 -11.97 -11.15
N ILE A 123 -17.64 -12.37 -10.82
CA ILE A 123 -18.20 -13.68 -11.19
C ILE A 123 -19.59 -13.49 -11.83
N LYS A 124 -20.13 -14.52 -12.48
CA LYS A 124 -21.48 -14.46 -13.03
C LYS A 124 -22.50 -14.28 -11.90
N GLY A 125 -23.24 -13.18 -11.94
CA GLY A 125 -24.25 -12.86 -10.93
C GLY A 125 -23.76 -12.09 -9.71
N GLY A 126 -22.52 -11.56 -9.70
CA GLY A 126 -22.04 -10.73 -8.60
C GLY A 126 -20.52 -10.67 -8.46
N VAL A 127 -20.06 -10.56 -7.22
CA VAL A 127 -18.65 -10.56 -6.84
C VAL A 127 -18.28 -11.78 -6.01
N SER A 128 -17.07 -12.26 -6.16
CA SER A 128 -16.51 -13.37 -5.40
C SER A 128 -16.06 -12.90 -4.00
N LYS A 129 -15.96 -13.85 -3.08
CA LYS A 129 -15.25 -13.67 -1.81
C LYS A 129 -13.71 -13.54 -1.97
N ASN A 130 -13.18 -13.69 -3.17
CA ASN A 130 -11.76 -13.63 -3.46
C ASN A 130 -11.38 -12.32 -4.16
N THR A 131 -10.14 -11.90 -3.98
CA THR A 131 -9.51 -10.88 -4.83
C THR A 131 -9.29 -11.39 -6.25
N GLN A 132 -9.28 -10.49 -7.24
CA GLN A 132 -9.08 -10.82 -8.66
C GLN A 132 -7.72 -11.46 -8.90
N SER A 133 -6.69 -10.99 -8.22
CA SER A 133 -5.32 -11.50 -8.26
C SER A 133 -4.74 -11.53 -6.85
N ARG A 134 -3.71 -12.32 -6.68
CA ARG A 134 -2.98 -12.39 -5.41
C ARG A 134 -2.24 -11.07 -5.17
N ILE A 135 -2.40 -10.50 -3.97
CA ILE A 135 -1.72 -9.27 -3.56
C ILE A 135 -0.22 -9.56 -3.40
N THR A 136 0.61 -8.63 -3.82
CA THR A 136 2.07 -8.68 -3.60
C THR A 136 2.40 -8.09 -2.25
N LEU A 137 3.07 -8.84 -1.39
CA LEU A 137 3.54 -8.37 -0.09
C LEU A 137 4.95 -7.78 -0.19
N TYR A 138 5.88 -8.50 -0.82
CA TYR A 138 7.28 -8.09 -0.90
C TYR A 138 7.93 -8.50 -2.21
N THR A 139 8.99 -7.78 -2.59
CA THR A 139 9.95 -8.23 -3.58
C THR A 139 10.94 -9.18 -2.92
N GLY A 140 10.82 -10.48 -3.25
CA GLY A 140 11.48 -11.55 -2.51
C GLY A 140 12.99 -11.69 -2.76
N ASN A 141 13.51 -11.23 -3.90
CA ASN A 141 14.91 -11.42 -4.31
C ASN A 141 15.84 -10.25 -4.03
N THR A 142 15.36 -9.19 -3.35
CA THR A 142 16.13 -8.00 -3.00
C THR A 142 16.10 -7.75 -1.48
N TYR A 143 15.54 -6.64 -1.03
CA TYR A 143 15.51 -6.20 0.37
C TYR A 143 14.91 -7.22 1.34
N PHE A 144 13.97 -8.05 0.89
CA PHE A 144 13.39 -9.07 1.75
C PHE A 144 14.37 -10.21 2.04
N ARG A 145 15.08 -10.70 1.00
CA ARG A 145 16.07 -11.79 1.12
C ARG A 145 17.35 -11.37 1.82
N TYR A 146 17.76 -10.12 1.61
CA TYR A 146 18.98 -9.53 2.17
C TYR A 146 18.61 -8.32 3.03
N PRO A 147 17.95 -8.56 4.18
CA PRO A 147 17.26 -7.51 4.93
C PRO A 147 18.18 -6.56 5.69
N GLN A 148 19.47 -6.90 5.82
CA GLN A 148 20.50 -6.05 6.41
C GLN A 148 21.10 -5.06 5.43
N LEU A 149 20.87 -5.23 4.12
CA LEU A 149 21.43 -4.35 3.09
C LEU A 149 20.50 -3.17 2.81
N HIS A 150 21.11 -2.00 2.62
CA HIS A 150 20.37 -0.80 2.23
C HIS A 150 20.16 -0.79 0.70
N TRP A 151 19.08 -1.37 0.25
CA TRP A 151 18.72 -1.45 -1.15
C TRP A 151 18.28 -0.09 -1.71
N PRO A 152 18.58 0.22 -2.99
CA PRO A 152 18.04 1.40 -3.66
C PRO A 152 16.51 1.43 -3.62
N GLY A 153 15.97 2.60 -3.32
CA GLY A 153 14.53 2.82 -3.18
C GLY A 153 13.95 2.48 -1.80
N THR A 154 14.78 1.99 -0.86
CA THR A 154 14.36 1.86 0.55
C THR A 154 14.97 2.98 1.38
N PRO A 155 14.24 3.61 2.31
CA PRO A 155 14.80 4.63 3.20
C PRO A 155 15.89 4.08 4.13
N ARG A 156 15.78 2.80 4.49
CA ARG A 156 16.67 2.05 5.39
C ARG A 156 16.66 0.56 5.09
N PRO A 157 17.60 -0.24 5.65
CA PRO A 157 17.53 -1.69 5.62
C PRO A 157 16.20 -2.21 6.16
N PHE A 158 15.71 -3.31 5.62
CA PHE A 158 14.44 -3.93 6.02
C PHE A 158 14.39 -4.29 7.52
N ASN A 159 15.51 -4.77 8.06
CA ASN A 159 15.60 -5.13 9.48
C ASN A 159 15.62 -3.94 10.45
N ASP A 160 15.75 -2.71 9.95
CA ASP A 160 15.78 -1.51 10.80
C ASP A 160 14.37 -1.02 11.14
N TYR A 161 13.33 -1.65 10.57
CA TYR A 161 11.95 -1.40 10.94
C TYR A 161 11.53 -2.25 12.13
N ALA A 162 10.96 -1.60 13.14
CA ALA A 162 10.40 -2.28 14.32
C ALA A 162 9.14 -3.08 13.96
N SER A 163 8.37 -2.64 12.95
CA SER A 163 7.24 -3.40 12.41
C SER A 163 7.01 -3.14 10.94
N HIS A 164 6.32 -4.08 10.30
CA HIS A 164 5.84 -4.02 8.92
C HIS A 164 4.33 -4.23 8.93
N LEU A 165 3.59 -3.29 8.35
CA LEU A 165 2.14 -3.33 8.26
C LEU A 165 1.71 -3.09 6.80
N ASP A 166 0.71 -3.83 6.34
CA ASP A 166 0.04 -3.59 5.07
C ASP A 166 -1.33 -2.95 5.32
N VAL A 167 -1.64 -1.88 4.62
CA VAL A 167 -2.99 -1.32 4.47
C VAL A 167 -3.52 -1.77 3.12
N ILE A 168 -4.53 -2.62 3.14
CA ILE A 168 -5.08 -3.27 1.96
C ILE A 168 -6.44 -2.70 1.63
N GLY A 169 -6.55 -1.95 0.54
CA GLY A 169 -7.80 -1.46 -0.01
C GLY A 169 -8.47 -2.53 -0.88
N ILE A 170 -9.60 -3.07 -0.43
CA ILE A 170 -10.40 -4.03 -1.21
C ILE A 170 -11.62 -3.30 -1.76
N TYR A 171 -11.79 -3.30 -3.10
CA TYR A 171 -12.90 -2.61 -3.74
C TYR A 171 -13.62 -3.48 -4.78
N THR A 172 -14.86 -3.11 -5.09
CA THR A 172 -15.62 -3.63 -6.24
C THR A 172 -15.51 -2.66 -7.40
N LEU A 173 -15.11 -3.14 -8.58
CA LEU A 173 -15.09 -2.34 -9.80
C LEU A 173 -16.51 -2.23 -10.35
N ASP A 174 -17.04 -1.01 -10.41
CA ASP A 174 -18.33 -0.68 -11.05
C ASP A 174 -18.08 0.17 -12.30
N GLU A 175 -18.18 -0.45 -13.47
CA GLU A 175 -17.97 0.21 -14.76
C GLU A 175 -19.05 1.24 -15.10
N ASN A 176 -20.21 1.18 -14.44
CA ASN A 176 -21.35 2.07 -14.67
C ASN A 176 -21.33 3.30 -13.75
N SER A 177 -20.52 3.29 -12.70
CA SER A 177 -20.35 4.42 -11.81
C SER A 177 -19.26 5.38 -12.30
N ALA A 178 -19.44 6.68 -12.13
CA ALA A 178 -18.40 7.67 -12.39
C ALA A 178 -17.18 7.47 -11.44
N ALA A 179 -17.44 7.05 -10.21
CA ALA A 179 -16.41 6.72 -9.24
C ALA A 179 -15.68 5.41 -9.54
N ARG A 180 -16.20 4.56 -10.44
CA ARG A 180 -15.64 3.24 -10.78
C ARG A 180 -15.45 2.28 -9.60
N VAL A 181 -15.66 2.71 -8.38
CA VAL A 181 -15.35 2.00 -7.14
C VAL A 181 -16.59 1.99 -6.27
N THR A 182 -16.95 0.81 -5.78
CA THR A 182 -17.93 0.60 -4.73
C THR A 182 -17.35 -0.37 -3.68
N ASP A 183 -17.97 -0.41 -2.51
CA ASP A 183 -17.61 -1.33 -1.42
C ASP A 183 -16.11 -1.30 -1.08
N LEU A 184 -15.50 -0.11 -1.07
CA LEU A 184 -14.11 0.04 -0.65
C LEU A 184 -14.03 -0.12 0.86
N GLU A 185 -13.16 -1.01 1.29
CA GLU A 185 -12.78 -1.21 2.68
C GLU A 185 -11.26 -1.23 2.81
N LEU A 186 -10.75 -0.73 3.93
CA LEU A 186 -9.33 -0.82 4.27
C LEU A 186 -9.11 -1.87 5.36
N ILE A 187 -8.21 -2.80 5.12
CA ILE A 187 -7.81 -3.86 6.03
C ILE A 187 -6.37 -3.61 6.44
N VAL A 188 -6.09 -3.59 7.74
CA VAL A 188 -4.72 -3.46 8.27
C VAL A 188 -4.25 -4.80 8.78
N GLN A 189 -3.10 -5.29 8.26
CA GLN A 189 -2.53 -6.56 8.67
C GLN A 189 -0.99 -6.52 8.70
N GLN A 190 -0.42 -7.38 9.53
CA GLN A 190 0.99 -7.72 9.41
C GLN A 190 1.15 -8.67 8.21
N PRO A 191 2.08 -8.43 7.27
CA PRO A 191 2.21 -9.21 6.04
C PRO A 191 2.32 -10.72 6.24
N TRP A 192 3.04 -11.17 7.29
CA TRP A 192 3.18 -12.61 7.56
C TRP A 192 1.85 -13.30 7.91
N LYS A 193 0.90 -12.57 8.55
CA LYS A 193 -0.42 -13.09 8.93
C LYS A 193 -1.33 -13.37 7.74
N ILE A 194 -1.05 -12.76 6.60
CA ILE A 194 -1.85 -12.91 5.38
C ILE A 194 -1.07 -13.55 4.23
N ALA A 195 0.18 -13.90 4.47
CA ALA A 195 1.05 -14.49 3.45
C ALA A 195 0.60 -15.89 3.06
N SER A 196 0.74 -16.21 1.77
CA SER A 196 0.63 -17.56 1.24
C SER A 196 2.00 -18.14 0.93
N LYS A 197 2.08 -19.44 0.66
CA LYS A 197 3.28 -20.12 0.16
C LYS A 197 3.41 -20.03 -1.37
N GLN A 198 2.63 -19.17 -2.00
CA GLN A 198 2.62 -18.95 -3.44
C GLN A 198 3.06 -17.54 -3.78
N ARG A 199 3.83 -17.40 -4.87
CA ARG A 199 4.16 -16.08 -5.43
C ARG A 199 2.90 -15.38 -5.94
N SER A 200 2.88 -14.05 -5.89
CA SER A 200 1.79 -13.25 -6.48
C SER A 200 1.90 -13.16 -8.01
N SER A 201 3.06 -13.46 -8.57
CA SER A 201 3.34 -13.39 -10.02
C SER A 201 4.10 -14.62 -10.47
N THR A 202 3.84 -15.08 -11.69
CA THR A 202 4.60 -16.15 -12.34
C THR A 202 5.90 -15.66 -12.97
N THR A 203 5.98 -14.37 -13.31
CA THR A 203 7.10 -13.74 -14.02
C THR A 203 8.01 -12.90 -13.14
N ARG A 204 7.53 -12.52 -11.95
CA ARG A 204 8.29 -11.67 -11.01
C ARG A 204 8.51 -12.40 -9.69
N GLU A 205 9.56 -12.05 -8.99
CA GLU A 205 10.00 -12.68 -7.75
C GLU A 205 9.30 -12.04 -6.55
N TYR A 206 7.96 -12.13 -6.53
CA TYR A 206 7.09 -11.49 -5.56
C TYR A 206 6.45 -12.50 -4.62
N ILE A 207 6.46 -12.19 -3.33
CA ILE A 207 5.76 -12.94 -2.28
C ILE A 207 4.27 -12.57 -2.34
N GLY A 208 3.39 -13.55 -2.27
CA GLY A 208 1.95 -13.36 -2.41
C GLY A 208 1.19 -13.55 -1.10
N ALA A 209 0.10 -12.78 -0.94
CA ALA A 209 -0.89 -12.99 0.12
C ALA A 209 -1.88 -14.12 -0.24
N VAL A 210 -2.73 -14.53 0.69
CA VAL A 210 -3.94 -15.32 0.40
C VAL A 210 -4.93 -14.49 -0.43
N VAL A 211 -5.88 -15.14 -1.10
CA VAL A 211 -6.84 -14.45 -1.99
C VAL A 211 -8.23 -14.33 -1.39
N ASP A 212 -8.58 -15.14 -0.40
CA ASP A 212 -9.87 -15.06 0.29
C ASP A 212 -9.92 -13.80 1.16
N ILE A 213 -10.95 -12.98 0.98
CA ILE A 213 -11.06 -11.67 1.63
C ILE A 213 -11.32 -11.82 3.14
N GLU A 214 -12.06 -12.85 3.56
CA GLU A 214 -12.26 -13.11 4.98
C GLU A 214 -10.98 -13.56 5.67
N ASP A 215 -10.11 -14.29 4.97
CA ASP A 215 -8.80 -14.67 5.48
C ASP A 215 -7.87 -13.46 5.56
N LEU A 216 -7.94 -12.53 4.60
CA LEU A 216 -7.22 -11.25 4.68
C LEU A 216 -7.67 -10.42 5.88
N ARG A 217 -8.98 -10.29 6.11
CA ARG A 217 -9.54 -9.55 7.27
C ARG A 217 -9.12 -10.17 8.60
N ALA A 218 -9.17 -11.49 8.67
CA ALA A 218 -8.91 -12.22 9.91
C ALA A 218 -7.43 -12.53 10.16
N GLY A 219 -6.53 -12.19 9.22
CA GLY A 219 -5.11 -12.51 9.36
C GLY A 219 -4.86 -14.03 9.34
N ARG A 220 -5.57 -14.78 8.49
CA ARG A 220 -5.45 -16.24 8.36
C ARG A 220 -4.69 -16.62 7.08
N GLY A 221 -3.40 -16.32 7.05
CA GLY A 221 -2.48 -16.81 6.02
C GLY A 221 -2.04 -18.25 6.23
N GLU A 222 -0.98 -18.64 5.54
CA GLU A 222 -0.47 -20.03 5.55
C GLU A 222 0.74 -20.22 6.49
N PHE A 223 1.01 -19.25 7.36
CA PHE A 223 2.11 -19.29 8.33
C PHE A 223 1.58 -19.04 9.75
N GLU A 224 2.07 -19.85 10.69
CA GLU A 224 1.66 -19.77 12.09
C GLU A 224 2.44 -18.70 12.88
N THR A 225 3.67 -18.40 12.43
CA THR A 225 4.55 -17.41 13.09
C THR A 225 5.32 -16.57 12.05
N PRO A 226 5.76 -15.37 12.43
CA PRO A 226 6.62 -14.56 11.56
C PRO A 226 7.94 -15.27 11.22
N GLU A 227 8.53 -16.02 12.15
CA GLU A 227 9.78 -16.75 11.93
C GLU A 227 9.60 -17.84 10.86
N ALA A 228 8.47 -18.55 10.87
CA ALA A 228 8.13 -19.54 9.84
C ALA A 228 8.00 -18.89 8.46
N PHE A 229 7.35 -17.73 8.40
CA PHE A 229 7.21 -16.94 7.17
C PHE A 229 8.56 -16.47 6.64
N TYR A 230 9.37 -15.80 7.47
CA TYR A 230 10.69 -15.31 7.05
C TYR A 230 11.63 -16.46 6.67
N SER A 231 11.65 -17.54 7.46
CA SER A 231 12.50 -18.71 7.14
C SER A 231 12.12 -19.36 5.83
N TYR A 232 10.83 -19.52 5.53
CA TYR A 232 10.35 -20.10 4.28
C TYR A 232 10.74 -19.26 3.08
N TRP A 233 10.37 -17.98 3.09
CA TRP A 233 10.55 -17.13 1.93
C TRP A 233 11.99 -16.68 1.71
N ARG A 234 12.82 -16.55 2.73
CA ARG A 234 14.26 -16.26 2.58
C ARG A 234 15.04 -17.45 2.00
N LYS A 235 14.55 -18.66 2.19
CA LYS A 235 15.10 -19.88 1.56
C LYS A 235 14.50 -20.20 0.19
N PHE A 236 13.40 -19.54 -0.18
CA PHE A 236 12.74 -19.75 -1.46
C PHE A 236 13.71 -19.45 -2.61
N PRO A 237 13.75 -20.29 -3.68
CA PRO A 237 14.72 -20.15 -4.78
C PRO A 237 14.32 -19.05 -5.77
N PHE A 238 14.23 -17.81 -5.27
CA PHE A 238 14.00 -16.65 -6.12
C PHE A 238 15.11 -16.50 -7.15
N LYS A 239 14.75 -16.18 -8.38
CA LYS A 239 15.70 -15.88 -9.44
C LYS A 239 16.34 -14.52 -9.18
N ILE A 240 17.67 -14.49 -9.27
CA ILE A 240 18.45 -13.25 -9.21
C ILE A 240 18.92 -12.96 -10.64
N GLY A 241 18.27 -11.97 -11.28
CA GLY A 241 18.69 -11.53 -12.60
C GLY A 241 20.00 -10.72 -12.54
N ARG A 242 20.65 -10.55 -13.69
CA ARG A 242 21.96 -9.90 -13.79
C ARG A 242 22.02 -8.53 -13.09
N VAL A 243 20.99 -7.68 -13.25
CA VAL A 243 20.93 -6.33 -12.65
C VAL A 243 20.87 -6.42 -11.13
N VAL A 244 20.02 -7.30 -10.59
CA VAL A 244 19.90 -7.51 -9.13
C VAL A 244 21.22 -8.07 -8.57
N GLN A 245 21.88 -9.00 -9.28
CA GLN A 245 23.17 -9.55 -8.85
C GLN A 245 24.25 -8.47 -8.81
N GLN A 246 24.36 -7.64 -9.83
CA GLN A 246 25.33 -6.52 -9.86
C GLN A 246 25.09 -5.54 -8.69
N GLN A 247 23.83 -5.25 -8.39
CA GLN A 247 23.47 -4.39 -7.26
C GLN A 247 23.84 -5.05 -5.92
N LEU A 248 23.53 -6.35 -5.78
CA LEU A 248 23.91 -7.13 -4.59
C LEU A 248 25.42 -7.14 -4.36
N ASP A 249 26.20 -7.43 -5.42
CA ASP A 249 27.66 -7.47 -5.35
C ASP A 249 28.27 -6.11 -4.98
N LYS A 250 27.61 -5.01 -5.42
CA LYS A 250 27.99 -3.65 -5.01
C LYS A 250 27.72 -3.43 -3.53
N LEU A 251 26.50 -3.71 -3.05
CA LEU A 251 26.12 -3.51 -1.65
C LEU A 251 26.96 -4.34 -0.67
N LEU A 252 27.34 -5.57 -1.07
CA LEU A 252 28.21 -6.43 -0.25
C LEU A 252 29.65 -5.95 -0.16
N ARG A 253 30.11 -5.12 -1.11
CA ARG A 253 31.46 -4.51 -1.06
C ARG A 253 31.51 -3.21 -0.25
N GLU A 254 30.36 -2.57 -0.08
CA GLU A 254 30.21 -1.31 0.67
C GLU A 254 29.94 -1.53 2.17
N GLN A 255 29.73 -2.79 2.63
CA GLN A 255 29.68 -3.19 4.03
C GLN A 255 31.08 -3.44 4.57
#